data_471a43b605b1ca1e7da2aea10c9072c2
#
_entry.id   471a43b605b1ca1e7da2aea10c9072c2
#
_cell.length_a   1.000
_cell.length_b   1.000
_cell.length_c   1.000
_cell.angle_alpha   90.00
_cell.angle_beta   90.00
_cell.angle_gamma   90.00
#
_symmetry.space_group_name_H-M   'P 1'
#
loop_
_entity.id
_entity.type
_entity.pdbx_description
1 polymer ?
#
loop_
_entity_poly.entity_id
_entity_poly.type
_entity_poly.pdbx_seq_one_letter_code
_entity_poly.pdbx_strand_id
1 'polypeptide(L)'
;YMEIYVFTALVLSIVLANQPKEMTLQEVAQVRVQYMADKNYRWHPPYSVCSPWKHGARFEGCGWGRKGRNPKTLGTCIPRRRMRLVADAVATGKYGTYRLRLWR
;
A
#
# COMPACT_ATOMS: atom_id res chain seq x y z
N TYR A 1 -2.68 -29.08 -37.26
CA TYR A 1 -3.70 -28.09 -36.92
C TYR A 1 -3.93 -28.03 -35.40
N MET A 2 -3.95 -29.17 -34.71
CA MET A 2 -4.09 -29.18 -33.24
C MET A 2 -2.93 -28.53 -32.50
N GLU A 3 -1.71 -28.69 -32.99
CA GLU A 3 -0.51 -28.12 -32.40
C GLU A 3 -0.54 -26.57 -32.40
N ILE A 4 -1.08 -25.96 -33.46
CA ILE A 4 -1.20 -24.51 -33.57
C ILE A 4 -2.17 -23.96 -32.53
N TYR A 5 -3.30 -24.61 -32.30
CA TYR A 5 -4.31 -24.19 -31.31
C TYR A 5 -3.78 -24.31 -29.88
N VAL A 6 -3.08 -25.37 -29.55
CA VAL A 6 -2.46 -25.58 -28.23
C VAL A 6 -1.41 -24.53 -27.96
N PHE A 7 -0.58 -24.20 -28.94
CA PHE A 7 0.44 -23.17 -28.82
C PHE A 7 -0.16 -21.79 -28.61
N THR A 8 -1.20 -21.43 -29.34
CA THR A 8 -1.90 -20.15 -29.21
C THR A 8 -2.53 -20.00 -27.81
N ALA A 9 -3.16 -21.04 -27.28
CA ALA A 9 -3.74 -21.06 -25.96
C ALA A 9 -2.68 -20.88 -24.87
N LEU A 10 -1.52 -21.51 -25.00
CA LEU A 10 -0.40 -21.36 -24.06
C LEU A 10 0.14 -19.93 -24.03
N VAL A 11 0.36 -19.32 -25.20
CA VAL A 11 0.83 -17.94 -25.31
C VAL A 11 -0.17 -16.98 -24.68
N LEU A 12 -1.46 -17.14 -24.93
CA LEU A 12 -2.50 -16.32 -24.36
C LEU A 12 -2.55 -16.43 -22.83
N SER A 13 -2.41 -17.64 -22.28
CA SER A 13 -2.37 -17.87 -20.83
C SER A 13 -1.16 -17.19 -20.18
N ILE A 14 0.01 -17.22 -20.78
CA ILE A 14 1.22 -16.56 -20.29
C ILE A 14 1.03 -15.05 -20.29
N VAL A 15 0.48 -14.47 -21.34
CA VAL A 15 0.21 -13.02 -21.44
C VAL A 15 -0.76 -12.61 -20.35
N LEU A 16 -1.84 -13.31 -20.13
CA LEU A 16 -2.82 -13.00 -19.07
C LEU A 16 -2.22 -13.14 -17.67
N ALA A 17 -1.41 -14.17 -17.45
CA ALA A 17 -0.76 -14.38 -16.15
C ALA A 17 0.28 -13.29 -15.81
N ASN A 18 0.90 -12.69 -16.81
CA ASN A 18 1.93 -11.68 -16.64
C ASN A 18 1.40 -10.24 -16.71
N GLN A 19 0.11 -10.04 -16.87
CA GLN A 19 -0.45 -8.70 -16.83
C GLN A 19 -0.37 -8.13 -15.41
N PRO A 20 0.08 -6.87 -15.26
CA PRO A 20 0.14 -6.25 -13.94
C PRO A 20 -1.28 -6.14 -13.35
N LYS A 21 -1.44 -6.65 -12.15
CA LYS A 21 -2.66 -6.47 -11.39
C LYS A 21 -2.71 -5.04 -10.87
N GLU A 22 -3.90 -4.44 -10.86
CA GLU A 22 -4.12 -3.20 -10.17
C GLU A 22 -3.88 -3.39 -8.66
N MET A 23 -3.17 -2.47 -8.04
CA MET A 23 -2.89 -2.54 -6.62
C MET A 23 -4.16 -2.26 -5.81
N THR A 24 -4.36 -3.05 -4.76
CA THR A 24 -5.38 -2.75 -3.75
C THR A 24 -4.94 -1.59 -2.87
N LEU A 25 -5.88 -0.93 -2.20
CA LEU A 25 -5.53 0.14 -1.25
C LEU A 25 -4.69 -0.38 -0.07
N GLN A 26 -4.89 -1.62 0.34
CA GLN A 26 -4.04 -2.24 1.36
C GLN A 26 -2.60 -2.40 0.88
N GLU A 27 -2.39 -2.79 -0.36
CA GLU A 27 -1.05 -2.87 -0.95
C GLU A 27 -0.41 -1.49 -1.09
N VAL A 28 -1.18 -0.48 -1.49
CA VAL A 28 -0.72 0.90 -1.53
C VAL A 28 -0.27 1.37 -0.14
N ALA A 29 -1.07 1.13 0.89
CA ALA A 29 -0.73 1.48 2.26
C ALA A 29 0.56 0.77 2.71
N GLN A 30 0.72 -0.50 2.35
CA GLN A 30 1.91 -1.29 2.69
C GLN A 30 3.18 -0.72 2.05
N VAL A 31 3.11 -0.35 0.77
CA VAL A 31 4.25 0.27 0.06
C VAL A 31 4.62 1.61 0.71
N ARG A 32 3.63 2.42 1.03
CA ARG A 32 3.85 3.74 1.60
C ARG A 32 4.39 3.69 3.03
N VAL A 33 3.86 2.81 3.88
CA VAL A 33 4.38 2.64 5.24
C VAL A 33 5.79 2.05 5.25
N GLN A 34 6.09 1.18 4.29
CA GLN A 34 7.44 0.62 4.13
C GLN A 34 8.44 1.72 3.76
N TYR A 35 8.05 2.66 2.91
CA TYR A 35 8.87 3.84 2.61
C TYR A 35 9.18 4.64 3.88
N MET A 36 8.16 4.86 4.73
CA MET A 36 8.36 5.54 6.01
C MET A 36 9.41 4.82 6.86
N ALA A 37 9.32 3.50 6.95
CA ALA A 37 10.24 2.69 7.74
C ALA A 37 11.67 2.71 7.17
N ASP A 38 11.82 2.57 5.86
CA ASP A 38 13.11 2.50 5.19
C ASP A 38 13.87 3.84 5.26
N LYS A 39 13.15 4.95 5.18
CA LYS A 39 13.73 6.30 5.16
C LYS A 39 13.66 7.03 6.50
N ASN A 40 13.08 6.42 7.53
CA ASN A 40 12.71 7.12 8.76
C ASN A 40 11.91 8.39 8.46
N TYR A 41 10.95 8.25 7.55
CA TYR A 41 10.13 9.35 7.09
C TYR A 41 8.86 9.44 7.94
N ARG A 42 8.75 10.51 8.73
CA ARG A 42 7.71 10.64 9.78
C ARG A 42 6.51 11.46 9.35
N TRP A 43 6.25 11.51 8.06
CA TRP A 43 5.15 12.27 7.47
C TRP A 43 4.56 11.51 6.30
N HIS A 44 3.63 12.12 5.60
CA HIS A 44 3.05 11.50 4.41
C HIS A 44 4.14 11.23 3.37
N PRO A 45 4.31 9.98 2.92
CA PRO A 45 5.27 9.70 1.86
C PRO A 45 5.03 10.57 0.62
N PRO A 46 6.08 10.87 -0.15
CA PRO A 46 5.95 11.68 -1.35
C PRO A 46 4.90 11.12 -2.32
N TYR A 47 4.30 11.99 -3.10
CA TYR A 47 3.25 11.63 -4.05
C TYR A 47 3.72 10.62 -5.10
N SER A 48 5.03 10.61 -5.40
CA SER A 48 5.65 9.67 -6.33
C SER A 48 5.74 8.25 -5.79
N VAL A 49 5.56 8.05 -4.50
CA VAL A 49 5.62 6.73 -3.86
C VAL A 49 4.21 6.16 -3.79
N CYS A 50 3.76 5.55 -4.89
CA CYS A 50 2.48 4.87 -4.95
C CYS A 50 1.32 5.74 -4.43
N SER A 51 0.91 6.75 -5.21
CA SER A 51 -0.11 7.72 -4.80
C SER A 51 -1.43 7.05 -4.38
N PRO A 52 -1.90 7.27 -3.15
CA PRO A 52 -3.17 6.70 -2.71
C PRO A 52 -4.37 7.29 -3.46
N TRP A 53 -4.27 8.54 -3.91
CA TRP A 53 -5.34 9.22 -4.64
C TRP A 53 -5.62 8.58 -5.99
N LYS A 54 -4.60 8.09 -6.66
CA LYS A 54 -4.74 7.37 -7.93
C LYS A 54 -5.45 6.03 -7.78
N HIS A 55 -5.51 5.50 -6.56
CA HIS A 55 -6.14 4.23 -6.26
C HIS A 55 -7.48 4.40 -5.52
N GLY A 56 -7.97 5.63 -5.42
CA GLY A 56 -9.30 5.92 -4.90
C GLY A 56 -9.37 6.26 -3.42
N ALA A 57 -8.26 6.37 -2.71
CA ALA A 57 -8.27 6.88 -1.35
C ALA A 57 -8.55 8.39 -1.35
N ARG A 58 -9.21 8.87 -0.31
CA ARG A 58 -9.57 10.28 -0.14
C ARG A 58 -8.92 10.93 1.07
N PHE A 59 -8.37 10.13 1.97
CA PHE A 59 -7.69 10.63 3.15
C PHE A 59 -6.58 9.65 3.55
N GLU A 60 -5.44 10.18 3.99
CA GLU A 60 -4.33 9.41 4.51
C GLU A 60 -3.95 9.91 5.89
N GLY A 61 -3.78 8.98 6.83
CA GLY A 61 -3.25 9.26 8.16
C GLY A 61 -1.94 8.53 8.37
N CYS A 62 -0.96 9.20 8.94
CA CYS A 62 0.34 8.65 9.29
C CYS A 62 0.58 8.74 10.78
N GLY A 63 1.30 7.76 11.33
CA GLY A 63 1.77 7.75 12.70
C GLY A 63 3.14 7.12 12.79
N TRP A 64 3.90 7.53 13.78
CA TRP A 64 5.21 6.94 14.06
C TRP A 64 5.44 6.87 15.56
N GLY A 65 6.30 5.95 15.95
CA GLY A 65 6.65 5.74 17.34
C GLY A 65 8.09 5.28 17.49
N ARG A 66 8.53 5.23 18.74
CA ARG A 66 9.89 4.80 19.07
C ARG A 66 10.12 3.34 18.70
N LYS A 67 11.37 3.01 18.42
CA LYS A 67 11.79 1.64 18.21
C LYS A 67 11.36 0.75 19.38
N GLY A 68 10.79 -0.40 19.08
CA GLY A 68 10.28 -1.34 20.07
C GLY A 68 8.81 -1.17 20.43
N ARG A 69 8.19 -0.04 20.09
CA ARG A 69 6.75 0.15 20.28
C ARG A 69 5.98 -0.68 19.26
N ASN A 70 4.89 -1.31 19.69
CA ASN A 70 4.02 -2.03 18.77
C ASN A 70 3.37 -1.04 17.81
N PRO A 71 3.63 -1.13 16.48
CA PRO A 71 3.10 -0.16 15.52
C PRO A 71 1.57 -0.20 15.42
N LYS A 72 0.92 -1.29 15.79
CA LYS A 72 -0.54 -1.38 15.82
C LYS A 72 -1.18 -0.49 16.89
N THR A 73 -0.41 -0.01 17.85
CA THR A 73 -0.88 0.89 18.91
C THR A 73 -0.70 2.36 18.57
N LEU A 74 -0.08 2.67 17.43
CA LEU A 74 0.15 4.04 17.01
C LEU A 74 -1.17 4.68 16.55
N GLY A 75 -1.42 5.91 16.98
CA GLY A 75 -2.46 6.75 16.42
C GLY A 75 -2.04 7.32 15.07
N THR A 76 -3.01 7.66 14.25
CA THR A 76 -2.84 8.44 13.03
C THR A 76 -3.87 9.55 13.00
N CYS A 77 -3.66 10.53 12.12
CA CYS A 77 -4.74 11.47 11.80
C CYS A 77 -5.96 10.70 11.30
N ILE A 78 -7.13 11.19 11.64
CA ILE A 78 -8.41 10.63 11.20
C ILE A 78 -9.17 11.71 10.42
N PRO A 79 -10.01 11.34 9.43
CA PRO A 79 -10.77 12.33 8.67
C PRO A 79 -11.82 13.00 9.54
N ARG A 80 -12.07 14.28 9.28
CA ARG A 80 -13.15 15.04 9.95
C ARG A 80 -14.52 14.65 9.42
N ARG A 81 -14.59 14.23 8.15
CA ARG A 81 -15.80 13.76 7.52
C ARG A 81 -15.98 12.27 7.77
N ARG A 82 -17.22 11.82 7.74
CA ARG A 82 -17.51 10.40 7.84
C ARG A 82 -16.97 9.68 6.60
N MET A 83 -15.95 8.86 6.82
CA MET A 83 -15.29 8.05 5.78
C MET A 83 -15.09 6.64 6.30
N ARG A 84 -14.94 5.70 5.38
CA ARG A 84 -14.67 4.30 5.73
C ARG A 84 -13.17 4.04 5.69
N LEU A 85 -12.65 3.42 6.73
CA LEU A 85 -11.29 2.92 6.75
C LEU A 85 -11.18 1.75 5.77
N VAL A 86 -10.31 1.88 4.77
CA VAL A 86 -10.15 0.89 3.70
C VAL A 86 -8.78 0.23 3.70
N ALA A 87 -7.79 0.80 4.38
CA ALA A 87 -6.48 0.19 4.51
C ALA A 87 -5.82 0.62 5.82
N ASP A 88 -5.09 -0.28 6.42
CA ASP A 88 -4.34 -0.05 7.65
C ASP A 88 -3.08 -0.92 7.59
N ALA A 89 -1.92 -0.28 7.51
CA ALA A 89 -0.65 -0.95 7.35
C ALA A 89 0.35 -0.45 8.38
N VAL A 90 1.22 -1.36 8.81
CA VAL A 90 2.27 -1.07 9.79
C VAL A 90 3.61 -1.57 9.28
N ALA A 91 4.68 -0.93 9.74
CA ALA A 91 6.03 -1.36 9.45
C ALA A 91 6.95 -1.01 10.61
N THR A 92 8.02 -1.78 10.76
CA THR A 92 9.08 -1.52 11.72
C THR A 92 10.37 -1.27 10.97
N GLY A 93 11.03 -0.19 11.30
CA GLY A 93 12.30 0.18 10.70
C GLY A 93 13.41 0.27 11.72
N LYS A 94 14.59 0.62 11.25
CA LYS A 94 15.80 0.75 12.06
C LYS A 94 15.63 1.78 13.19
N TYR A 95 14.85 2.84 12.96
CA TYR A 95 14.75 3.98 13.88
C TYR A 95 13.41 4.09 14.59
N GLY A 96 12.45 3.26 14.26
CA GLY A 96 11.14 3.36 14.88
C GLY A 96 10.10 2.44 14.25
N THR A 97 8.85 2.71 14.62
CA THR A 97 7.68 1.99 14.13
C THR A 97 6.74 2.97 13.44
N TYR A 98 5.98 2.48 12.48
CA TYR A 98 5.21 3.35 11.58
C TYR A 98 3.85 2.73 11.29
N ARG A 99 2.84 3.58 11.14
CA ARG A 99 1.50 3.17 10.75
C ARG A 99 0.95 4.12 9.70
N LEU A 100 0.24 3.58 8.74
CA LEU A 100 -0.41 4.36 7.69
C LEU A 100 -1.79 3.80 7.41
N ARG A 101 -2.80 4.67 7.45
CA ARG A 101 -4.18 4.30 7.19
C ARG A 101 -4.72 5.11 6.03
N LEU A 102 -5.59 4.47 5.25
CA LEU A 102 -6.29 5.12 4.13
C LEU A 102 -7.79 5.00 4.33
N TRP A 103 -8.49 6.08 4.01
CA TRP A 103 -9.96 6.15 4.05
C TRP A 103 -10.52 6.52 2.69
N ARG A 104 -11.79 6.16 2.54
CA ARG A 104 -12.52 6.42 1.30
C ARG A 104 -13.95 6.90 1.55
#